data_f95e1d3f3e4cb07aa60a25c4d24eac12
#
_entry.id   f95e1d3f3e4cb07aa60a25c4d24eac12
#
_cell.length_a   1.000
_cell.length_b   1.000
_cell.length_c   1.000
_cell.angle_alpha   90.00
_cell.angle_beta   90.00
_cell.angle_gamma   90.00
#
_symmetry.space_group_name_H-M   'P 1'
#
loop_
_entity.id
_entity.type
_entity.pdbx_description
1 polymer ?
#
loop_
_entity_poly.entity_id
_entity_poly.type
_entity_poly.pdbx_seq_one_letter_code
_entity_poly.pdbx_strand_id
1 'polypeptide(L)'
;MPDLRQLAQGQPCLIRVPIVCNGNPDTTVLCHIRMIELSGTGIKAPDVFATFGCSACHAVCDGQQKSEYSYSERRLMLLEGMVRTQIWLMEQGILLFQPESPSRVIRLPKIVPRRIPRRT
;
A
#
# COMPACT_ATOMS: atom_id res chain seq x y z
N MET A 1 -8.06 -11.83 12.94
CA MET A 1 -7.46 -11.27 11.72
C MET A 1 -5.97 -11.56 11.72
N PRO A 2 -5.39 -11.99 10.61
CA PRO A 2 -3.94 -12.21 10.56
C PRO A 2 -3.17 -10.92 10.81
N ASP A 3 -1.95 -11.06 11.30
CA ASP A 3 -1.07 -9.91 11.49
C ASP A 3 -0.57 -9.42 10.13
N LEU A 4 -1.07 -8.28 9.69
CA LEU A 4 -0.73 -7.72 8.38
C LEU A 4 0.74 -7.34 8.26
N ARG A 5 1.39 -7.04 9.38
CA ARG A 5 2.82 -6.74 9.36
C ARG A 5 3.65 -7.96 8.98
N GLN A 6 3.27 -9.12 9.51
CA GLN A 6 3.92 -10.38 9.15
C GLN A 6 3.59 -10.77 7.72
N LEU A 7 2.34 -10.54 7.29
CA LEU A 7 1.93 -10.82 5.92
C LEU A 7 2.69 -9.97 4.90
N ALA A 8 3.08 -8.76 5.26
CA ALA A 8 3.80 -7.88 4.35
C ALA A 8 5.17 -8.45 3.97
N GLN A 9 5.80 -9.19 4.87
CA GLN A 9 7.12 -9.76 4.61
C GLN A 9 7.06 -10.74 3.45
N GLY A 10 7.93 -10.57 2.48
CA GLY A 10 7.98 -11.43 1.30
C GLY A 10 6.96 -11.08 0.22
N GLN A 11 6.08 -10.10 0.44
CA GLN A 11 5.13 -9.65 -0.56
C GLN A 11 5.75 -8.64 -1.51
N PRO A 12 5.29 -8.57 -2.76
CA PRO A 12 5.79 -7.54 -3.67
C PRO A 12 5.39 -6.14 -3.20
N CYS A 13 6.25 -5.17 -3.48
CA CYS A 13 5.95 -3.77 -3.20
C CYS A 13 4.76 -3.32 -4.05
N LEU A 14 3.74 -2.74 -3.41
CA LEU A 14 2.55 -2.26 -4.09
C LEU A 14 2.51 -0.73 -4.20
N ILE A 15 3.47 -0.02 -3.61
CA ILE A 15 3.61 1.42 -3.83
C ILE A 15 4.17 1.68 -5.23
N ARG A 16 5.24 0.98 -5.60
CA ARG A 16 5.81 1.00 -6.94
C ARG A 16 6.27 2.39 -7.39
N VAL A 17 7.01 3.09 -6.54
CA VAL A 17 7.54 4.41 -6.91
C VAL A 17 8.52 4.24 -8.08
N PRO A 18 8.27 4.89 -9.23
CA PRO A 18 9.16 4.73 -10.38
C PRO A 18 10.60 5.13 -10.06
N ILE A 19 11.54 4.34 -10.52
CA ILE A 19 13.00 4.51 -10.35
C ILE A 19 13.47 4.24 -8.92
N VAL A 20 12.59 4.37 -7.92
CA VAL A 20 12.93 4.22 -6.50
C VAL A 20 12.72 2.80 -6.01
N CYS A 21 11.65 2.15 -6.45
CA CYS A 21 11.30 0.81 -5.98
C CYS A 21 12.46 -0.16 -6.21
N ASN A 22 12.89 -0.84 -5.13
CA ASN A 22 14.01 -1.77 -5.24
C ASN A 22 13.60 -3.16 -5.73
N GLY A 23 12.28 -3.44 -5.78
CA GLY A 23 11.78 -4.73 -6.25
C GLY A 23 12.14 -5.92 -5.37
N ASN A 24 12.66 -5.69 -4.18
CA ASN A 24 13.08 -6.75 -3.28
C ASN A 24 11.99 -7.04 -2.24
N PRO A 25 11.27 -8.19 -2.38
CA PRO A 25 10.20 -8.53 -1.44
C PRO A 25 10.67 -8.68 0.01
N ASP A 26 11.94 -9.02 0.22
CA ASP A 26 12.48 -9.18 1.56
C ASP A 26 12.50 -7.87 2.35
N THR A 27 12.44 -6.74 1.67
CA THR A 27 12.41 -5.42 2.30
C THR A 27 11.00 -4.86 2.45
N THR A 28 9.98 -5.59 2.01
CA THR A 28 8.59 -5.12 2.06
C THR A 28 8.09 -5.07 3.50
N VAL A 29 7.53 -3.93 3.85
CA VAL A 29 6.96 -3.67 5.17
C VAL A 29 5.58 -3.08 5.01
N LEU A 30 4.84 -3.02 6.13
CA LEU A 30 3.52 -2.40 6.18
C LEU A 30 3.67 -0.91 6.44
N CYS A 31 3.40 -0.10 5.41
CA CYS A 31 3.53 1.36 5.47
C CYS A 31 2.17 1.98 5.77
N HIS A 32 1.99 2.52 6.96
CA HIS A 32 0.72 3.11 7.37
C HIS A 32 0.51 4.49 6.74
N ILE A 33 -0.74 4.76 6.38
CA ILE A 33 -1.14 6.08 5.90
C ILE A 33 -1.23 7.02 7.11
N ARG A 34 -0.67 8.21 6.97
CA ARG A 34 -0.73 9.22 8.01
C ARG A 34 -1.75 10.28 7.65
N MET A 35 -2.80 10.36 8.43
CA MET A 35 -3.83 11.38 8.35
C MET A 35 -4.24 11.77 9.76
N ILE A 36 -4.67 13.01 9.92
CA ILE A 36 -5.06 13.53 11.24
C ILE A 36 -6.14 12.66 11.86
N GLU A 37 -7.11 12.22 11.07
CA GLU A 37 -8.24 11.40 11.55
C GLU A 37 -7.84 9.97 11.87
N LEU A 38 -6.75 9.48 11.30
CA LEU A 38 -6.32 8.08 11.46
C LEU A 38 -5.19 7.92 12.45
N SER A 39 -4.31 8.91 12.53
CA SER A 39 -3.12 8.83 13.36
C SER A 39 -2.82 10.19 13.97
N GLY A 40 -2.28 10.19 15.15
CA GLY A 40 -1.84 11.39 15.83
C GLY A 40 -0.61 11.07 16.66
N THR A 41 -0.25 11.97 17.56
CA THR A 41 0.87 11.75 18.46
C THR A 41 0.62 10.51 19.30
N GLY A 42 1.45 9.48 19.10
CA GLY A 42 1.34 8.22 19.82
C GLY A 42 0.22 7.29 19.34
N ILE A 43 -0.50 7.66 18.29
CA ILE A 43 -1.58 6.84 17.73
C ILE A 43 -1.21 6.43 16.31
N LYS A 44 -1.20 5.13 16.05
CA LYS A 44 -0.98 4.60 14.71
C LYS A 44 -2.30 4.39 14.00
N ALA A 45 -2.31 4.59 12.69
CA ALA A 45 -3.47 4.23 11.88
C ALA A 45 -3.73 2.73 11.96
N PRO A 46 -5.00 2.28 11.86
CA PRO A 46 -5.29 0.85 11.74
C PRO A 46 -4.57 0.23 10.56
N ASP A 47 -4.18 -1.04 10.68
CA ASP A 47 -3.38 -1.74 9.68
C ASP A 47 -4.06 -1.83 8.31
N VAL A 48 -5.38 -1.74 8.26
CA VAL A 48 -6.14 -1.75 7.00
C VAL A 48 -5.88 -0.48 6.17
N PHE A 49 -5.41 0.58 6.80
CA PHE A 49 -5.04 1.83 6.14
C PHE A 49 -3.54 1.90 5.95
N ALA A 50 -3.01 0.90 5.29
CA ALA A 50 -1.59 0.75 5.05
C ALA A 50 -1.36 0.07 3.71
N THR A 51 -0.13 0.13 3.23
CA THR A 51 0.26 -0.47 1.97
C THR A 51 1.51 -1.33 2.15
N PHE A 52 1.61 -2.39 1.37
CA PHE A 52 2.85 -3.14 1.25
C PHE A 52 3.84 -2.33 0.42
N GLY A 53 4.94 -1.93 1.01
CA GLY A 53 5.95 -1.15 0.31
C GLY A 53 7.35 -1.61 0.66
N CYS A 54 8.24 -1.61 -0.34
CA CYS A 54 9.64 -1.92 -0.08
C CYS A 54 10.29 -0.80 0.73
N SER A 55 11.45 -1.08 1.31
CA SER A 55 12.14 -0.11 2.16
C SER A 55 12.46 1.19 1.44
N ALA A 56 12.82 1.13 0.15
CA ALA A 56 13.13 2.32 -0.63
C ALA A 56 11.90 3.18 -0.89
N CYS A 57 10.78 2.57 -1.30
CA CYS A 57 9.52 3.29 -1.50
C CYS A 57 9.01 3.89 -0.20
N HIS A 58 9.11 3.14 0.90
CA HIS A 58 8.69 3.63 2.21
C HIS A 58 9.48 4.87 2.62
N ALA A 59 10.80 4.82 2.46
CA ALA A 59 11.65 5.95 2.84
C ALA A 59 11.34 7.21 2.03
N VAL A 60 11.09 7.07 0.73
CA VAL A 60 10.74 8.21 -0.13
C VAL A 60 9.36 8.75 0.21
N CYS A 61 8.36 7.88 0.33
CA CYS A 61 6.98 8.32 0.61
C CYS A 61 6.83 8.92 1.99
N ASP A 62 7.65 8.47 2.95
CA ASP A 62 7.64 8.97 4.32
C ASP A 62 8.45 10.27 4.48
N GLY A 63 9.16 10.68 3.44
CA GLY A 63 9.98 11.89 3.46
C GLY A 63 11.33 11.71 4.12
N GLN A 64 11.71 10.51 4.50
CA GLN A 64 13.01 10.25 5.12
C GLN A 64 14.16 10.35 4.11
N GLN A 65 13.86 10.05 2.85
CA GLN A 65 14.83 10.17 1.78
C GLN A 65 14.34 11.21 0.78
N LYS A 66 15.23 12.11 0.39
CA LYS A 66 14.93 13.14 -0.60
C LYS A 66 14.69 12.52 -1.96
N SER A 67 13.72 13.05 -2.68
CA SER A 67 13.40 12.64 -4.03
C SER A 67 12.87 13.82 -4.83
N GLU A 68 12.70 13.62 -6.14
CA GLU A 68 12.10 14.63 -7.01
C GLU A 68 10.59 14.72 -6.84
N TYR A 69 9.99 13.77 -6.13
CA TYR A 69 8.54 13.72 -5.97
C TYR A 69 8.07 14.75 -4.97
N SER A 70 7.01 15.49 -5.33
CA SER A 70 6.37 16.42 -4.43
C SER A 70 5.64 15.66 -3.32
N TYR A 71 5.27 16.40 -2.26
CA TYR A 71 4.46 15.83 -1.19
C TYR A 71 3.17 15.20 -1.72
N SER A 72 2.46 15.92 -2.61
CA SER A 72 1.22 15.43 -3.20
C SER A 72 1.43 14.17 -4.02
N GLU A 73 2.50 14.11 -4.79
CA GLU A 73 2.82 12.91 -5.58
C GLU A 73 3.12 11.72 -4.68
N ARG A 74 3.87 11.93 -3.61
CA ARG A 74 4.19 10.87 -2.65
C ARG A 74 2.93 10.36 -1.96
N ARG A 75 2.04 11.28 -1.59
CA ARG A 75 0.76 10.92 -0.97
C ARG A 75 -0.10 10.09 -1.93
N LEU A 76 -0.18 10.50 -3.18
CA LEU A 76 -0.97 9.78 -4.18
C LEU A 76 -0.44 8.36 -4.39
N MET A 77 0.88 8.22 -4.52
CA MET A 77 1.48 6.89 -4.71
C MET A 77 1.21 5.98 -3.50
N LEU A 78 1.26 6.56 -2.30
CA LEU A 78 0.98 5.81 -1.08
C LEU A 78 -0.48 5.35 -1.03
N LEU A 79 -1.41 6.25 -1.38
CA LEU A 79 -2.84 5.92 -1.41
C LEU A 79 -3.16 4.87 -2.47
N GLU A 80 -2.56 4.95 -3.64
CA GLU A 80 -2.74 3.94 -4.67
C GLU A 80 -2.18 2.58 -4.23
N GLY A 81 -1.05 2.59 -3.54
CA GLY A 81 -0.49 1.38 -2.94
C GLY A 81 -1.44 0.77 -1.91
N MET A 82 -2.07 1.60 -1.09
CA MET A 82 -3.07 1.15 -0.13
C MET A 82 -4.26 0.49 -0.82
N VAL A 83 -4.75 1.09 -1.89
CA VAL A 83 -5.87 0.50 -2.64
C VAL A 83 -5.47 -0.86 -3.20
N ARG A 84 -4.29 -0.98 -3.80
CA ARG A 84 -3.81 -2.27 -4.31
C ARG A 84 -3.68 -3.30 -3.20
N THR A 85 -3.20 -2.90 -2.05
CA THR A 85 -3.05 -3.77 -0.89
C THR A 85 -4.42 -4.25 -0.41
N GLN A 86 -5.40 -3.36 -0.31
CA GLN A 86 -6.75 -3.72 0.09
C GLN A 86 -7.41 -4.68 -0.91
N ILE A 87 -7.21 -4.46 -2.20
CA ILE A 87 -7.70 -5.38 -3.22
C ILE A 87 -7.09 -6.76 -3.02
N TRP A 88 -5.79 -6.83 -2.79
CA TRP A 88 -5.12 -8.10 -2.54
C TRP A 88 -5.67 -8.80 -1.29
N LEU A 89 -5.85 -8.03 -0.21
CA LEU A 89 -6.41 -8.57 1.04
C LEU A 89 -7.83 -9.11 0.84
N MET A 90 -8.63 -8.43 0.03
CA MET A 90 -9.99 -8.89 -0.30
C MET A 90 -9.95 -10.16 -1.15
N GLU A 91 -9.03 -10.25 -2.11
CA GLU A 91 -8.85 -11.46 -2.92
C GLU A 91 -8.43 -12.65 -2.07
N GLN A 92 -7.65 -12.42 -1.02
CA GLN A 92 -7.22 -13.47 -0.10
C GLN A 92 -8.28 -13.82 0.95
N GLY A 93 -9.40 -13.12 0.98
CA GLY A 93 -10.44 -13.32 1.98
C GLY A 93 -10.07 -12.82 3.38
N ILE A 94 -9.02 -12.00 3.49
CA ILE A 94 -8.57 -11.45 4.77
C ILE A 94 -9.38 -10.22 5.13
N LEU A 95 -9.59 -9.33 4.15
CA LEU A 95 -10.43 -8.15 4.32
C LEU A 95 -11.79 -8.45 3.70
N LEU A 96 -12.83 -8.43 4.53
CA LEU A 96 -14.18 -8.76 4.10
C LEU A 96 -15.06 -7.52 4.20
N PHE A 97 -16.01 -7.42 3.30
CA PHE A 97 -17.08 -6.44 3.40
C PHE A 97 -18.39 -7.13 3.08
N GLN A 98 -19.48 -6.63 3.66
CA GLN A 98 -20.79 -7.20 3.38
C GLN A 98 -21.42 -6.46 2.21
N PRO A 99 -21.73 -7.17 1.11
CA PRO A 99 -22.45 -6.55 0.01
C PRO A 99 -23.85 -6.13 0.47
N GLU A 100 -24.30 -4.97 0.02
CA GLU A 100 -25.64 -4.46 0.36
C GLU A 100 -26.75 -5.36 -0.18
N SER A 101 -26.47 -6.08 -1.24
CA SER A 101 -27.44 -6.97 -1.89
C SER A 101 -26.70 -8.15 -2.49
N PRO A 102 -27.26 -9.38 -2.35
CA PRO A 102 -26.65 -10.58 -2.97
C PRO A 102 -26.52 -10.49 -4.48
N SER A 103 -27.32 -9.61 -5.13
CA SER A 103 -27.29 -9.44 -6.58
C SER A 103 -26.14 -8.55 -7.03
N ARG A 104 -25.49 -7.82 -6.11
CA ARG A 104 -24.37 -6.95 -6.44
C ARG A 104 -23.06 -7.67 -6.14
N VAL A 105 -22.64 -8.47 -7.08
CA VAL A 105 -21.31 -9.06 -7.00
C VAL A 105 -20.32 -8.08 -7.60
N ILE A 106 -19.47 -7.50 -6.75
CA ILE A 106 -18.40 -6.63 -7.21
C ILE A 106 -17.22 -7.52 -7.56
N ARG A 107 -16.85 -7.53 -8.83
CA ARG A 107 -15.62 -8.17 -9.25
C ARG A 107 -14.48 -7.19 -9.05
N LEU A 108 -13.58 -7.56 -8.17
CA LEU A 108 -12.38 -6.77 -7.96
C LEU A 108 -11.40 -7.04 -9.10
N PRO A 109 -10.73 -6.00 -9.59
CA PRO A 109 -9.69 -6.21 -10.60
C PRO A 109 -8.54 -7.01 -10.01
N LYS A 110 -7.96 -7.89 -10.80
CA LYS A 110 -6.75 -8.58 -10.39
C LYS A 110 -5.59 -7.61 -10.35
N ILE A 111 -4.81 -7.69 -9.28
CA ILE A 111 -3.56 -6.95 -9.22
C ILE A 111 -2.55 -7.75 -10.04
N VAL A 112 -2.27 -7.24 -11.23
CA VAL A 112 -1.30 -7.85 -12.13
C VAL A 112 0.02 -7.12 -11.95
N PRO A 113 1.15 -7.83 -11.86
CA PRO A 113 2.44 -7.17 -11.89
C PRO A 113 2.54 -6.32 -13.14
N ARG A 114 2.68 -5.02 -12.96
CA ARG A 114 2.82 -4.10 -14.07
C ARG A 114 4.25 -3.62 -14.16
N ARG A 115 4.69 -3.44 -15.39
CA ARG A 115 5.90 -2.68 -15.59
C ARG A 115 5.63 -1.25 -15.10
N ILE A 116 6.44 -0.80 -14.16
CA ILE A 116 6.31 0.54 -13.62
C ILE A 116 6.73 1.54 -14.69
N PRO A 117 5.84 2.47 -15.11
CA PRO A 117 6.23 3.46 -16.11
C PRO A 117 7.34 4.34 -15.54
N ARG A 118 8.36 4.56 -16.36
CA ARG A 118 9.40 5.49 -15.98
C ARG A 118 8.84 6.90 -16.04
N ARG A 119 9.16 7.66 -15.01
CA ARG A 119 8.84 9.06 -15.01
C ARG A 119 9.83 9.78 -15.94
N THR A 120 9.30 10.46 -16.90
CA THR A 120 10.10 11.29 -17.80
C THR A 120 10.24 12.70 -17.29
#